data_86384136779647ffdee2df824033cbed
#
_entry.id   86384136779647ffdee2df824033cbed
#
_cell.length_a   1.000
_cell.length_b   1.000
_cell.length_c   1.000
_cell.angle_alpha   90.00
_cell.angle_beta   90.00
_cell.angle_gamma   90.00
#
_symmetry.space_group_name_H-M   'P 1'
#
loop_
_entity.id
_entity.type
_entity.pdbx_description
1 polymer ?
#
loop_
_entity_poly.entity_id
_entity_poly.type
_entity_poly.pdbx_seq_one_letter_code
_entity_poly.pdbx_strand_id
1 'polypeptide(L)'
;PEWGQKHAEALDGPFVSGLREATRGRRVTVVCTVQAKIPNESRYANDLLVIQDGELRLIYQKIHLYDAFRGKESSYAAPGDILPPVLQIGTFKVGFLTCYDVRFPEMTRSLACAGATLLVVSAAWVKGALKEMQWDLCLRARALENTCYLIGVSECGPATVGSSKVVDPMGVVIAQCGIDEQLLMVDLDPCKVEASRRALPVLENNRFAPPVLQKLPQQ
;
A
#
# COMPACT_ATOMS: atom_id res chain seq x y z
N PRO A 1 -13.40 -12.13 -9.72
CA PRO A 1 -14.57 -11.31 -9.30
C PRO A 1 -15.46 -12.07 -8.30
N GLU A 2 -16.03 -13.20 -8.71
CA GLU A 2 -16.95 -14.00 -7.88
C GLU A 2 -16.34 -14.47 -6.56
N TRP A 3 -15.04 -14.81 -6.56
CA TRP A 3 -14.35 -15.24 -5.35
C TRP A 3 -14.34 -14.12 -4.30
N GLY A 4 -13.96 -12.91 -4.68
CA GLY A 4 -13.91 -11.76 -3.77
C GLY A 4 -15.29 -11.42 -3.19
N GLN A 5 -16.33 -11.37 -4.02
CA GLN A 5 -17.69 -11.13 -3.56
C GLN A 5 -18.18 -12.22 -2.59
N LYS A 6 -17.84 -13.50 -2.86
CA LYS A 6 -18.21 -14.63 -2.01
C LYS A 6 -17.48 -14.63 -0.66
N HIS A 7 -16.23 -14.17 -0.61
CA HIS A 7 -15.37 -14.25 0.57
C HIS A 7 -15.20 -12.90 1.30
N ALA A 8 -15.76 -11.81 0.76
CA ALA A 8 -15.78 -10.55 1.48
C ALA A 8 -16.54 -10.73 2.82
N GLU A 9 -15.97 -10.19 3.89
CA GLU A 9 -16.59 -10.21 5.21
C GLU A 9 -16.67 -8.80 5.81
N ALA A 10 -17.49 -8.63 6.83
CA ALA A 10 -17.51 -7.37 7.57
C ALA A 10 -16.19 -7.15 8.32
N LEU A 11 -15.85 -5.90 8.63
CA LEU A 11 -14.58 -5.57 9.33
C LEU A 11 -14.56 -6.06 10.79
N ASP A 12 -15.66 -6.53 11.32
CA ASP A 12 -15.78 -7.27 12.59
C ASP A 12 -15.88 -8.79 12.40
N GLY A 13 -15.69 -9.27 11.16
CA GLY A 13 -15.71 -10.68 10.80
C GLY A 13 -14.52 -11.47 11.37
N PRO A 14 -14.54 -12.82 11.19
CA PRO A 14 -13.58 -13.73 11.83
C PRO A 14 -12.12 -13.40 11.50
N PHE A 15 -11.81 -13.05 10.25
CA PHE A 15 -10.44 -12.77 9.82
C PHE A 15 -9.87 -11.53 10.51
N VAL A 16 -10.58 -10.42 10.45
CA VAL A 16 -10.12 -9.15 11.06
C VAL A 16 -10.11 -9.26 12.59
N SER A 17 -11.13 -9.92 13.19
CA SER A 17 -11.15 -10.17 14.63
C SER A 17 -9.97 -11.04 15.09
N GLY A 18 -9.59 -12.06 14.32
CA GLY A 18 -8.42 -12.88 14.59
C GLY A 18 -7.12 -12.07 14.55
N LEU A 19 -6.95 -11.17 13.58
CA LEU A 19 -5.78 -10.27 13.51
C LEU A 19 -5.75 -9.28 14.68
N ARG A 20 -6.89 -8.72 15.06
CA ARG A 20 -7.00 -7.83 16.23
C ARG A 20 -6.58 -8.57 17.51
N GLU A 21 -7.07 -9.77 17.73
CA GLU A 21 -6.68 -10.56 18.89
C GLU A 21 -5.19 -10.94 18.85
N ALA A 22 -4.67 -11.31 17.68
CA ALA A 22 -3.24 -11.64 17.51
C ALA A 22 -2.30 -10.45 17.79
N THR A 23 -2.74 -9.22 17.67
CA THR A 23 -1.94 -8.02 17.96
C THR A 23 -2.10 -7.48 19.38
N ARG A 24 -3.14 -7.92 20.11
CA ARG A 24 -3.47 -7.41 21.45
C ARG A 24 -2.34 -7.64 22.44
N GLY A 25 -1.93 -6.59 23.15
CA GLY A 25 -0.84 -6.63 24.12
C GLY A 25 0.55 -6.89 23.51
N ARG A 26 0.69 -6.81 22.19
CA ARG A 26 1.96 -7.05 21.49
C ARG A 26 2.47 -5.77 20.81
N ARG A 27 3.79 -5.63 20.78
CA ARG A 27 4.46 -4.51 20.08
C ARG A 27 4.60 -4.81 18.58
N VAL A 28 3.47 -5.06 17.92
CA VAL A 28 3.41 -5.36 16.50
C VAL A 28 2.31 -4.53 15.84
N THR A 29 2.56 -4.09 14.61
CA THR A 29 1.56 -3.46 13.74
C THR A 29 1.38 -4.34 12.52
N VAL A 30 0.15 -4.75 12.25
CA VAL A 30 -0.21 -5.50 11.05
C VAL A 30 -0.78 -4.53 10.01
N VAL A 31 -0.28 -4.65 8.77
CA VAL A 31 -0.82 -3.92 7.61
C VAL A 31 -1.19 -4.96 6.55
N CYS A 32 -2.46 -5.00 6.19
CA CYS A 32 -2.96 -5.92 5.16
C CYS A 32 -4.13 -5.31 4.40
N THR A 33 -4.41 -5.81 3.20
CA THR A 33 -5.61 -5.44 2.44
C THR A 33 -6.61 -6.59 2.48
N VAL A 34 -7.86 -6.29 2.77
CA VAL A 34 -8.98 -7.22 2.84
C VAL A 34 -10.08 -6.81 1.88
N GLN A 35 -10.92 -7.77 1.51
CA GLN A 35 -12.16 -7.51 0.78
C GLN A 35 -13.28 -7.37 1.82
N ALA A 36 -13.73 -6.14 2.03
CA ALA A 36 -14.71 -5.80 3.04
C ALA A 36 -16.11 -5.65 2.43
N LYS A 37 -17.12 -6.19 3.10
CA LYS A 37 -18.52 -5.98 2.71
C LYS A 37 -18.92 -4.53 2.92
N ILE A 38 -19.58 -3.94 1.93
CA ILE A 38 -20.24 -2.64 2.04
C ILE A 38 -21.72 -2.89 2.32
N PRO A 39 -22.30 -2.34 3.39
CA PRO A 39 -23.72 -2.49 3.67
C PRO A 39 -24.60 -2.04 2.49
N ASN A 40 -25.56 -2.88 2.09
CA ASN A 40 -26.52 -2.61 1.02
C ASN A 40 -25.90 -2.40 -0.39
N GLU A 41 -24.67 -2.83 -0.62
CA GLU A 41 -24.04 -2.81 -1.93
C GLU A 41 -23.60 -4.22 -2.35
N SER A 42 -23.69 -4.52 -3.66
CA SER A 42 -23.24 -5.79 -4.22
C SER A 42 -21.73 -5.85 -4.42
N ARG A 43 -21.06 -4.68 -4.55
CA ARG A 43 -19.61 -4.59 -4.65
C ARG A 43 -19.00 -4.58 -3.24
N TYR A 44 -17.79 -5.08 -3.14
CA TYR A 44 -17.00 -4.99 -1.91
C TYR A 44 -16.02 -3.81 -1.95
N ALA A 45 -15.47 -3.45 -0.80
CA ALA A 45 -14.33 -2.54 -0.70
C ALA A 45 -13.01 -3.33 -0.66
N ASN A 46 -11.98 -2.83 -1.33
CA ASN A 46 -10.61 -3.24 -1.04
C ASN A 46 -10.06 -2.31 0.06
N ASP A 47 -10.14 -2.76 1.31
CA ASP A 47 -9.75 -1.98 2.47
C ASP A 47 -8.36 -2.39 2.98
N LEU A 48 -7.40 -1.46 2.93
CA LEU A 48 -6.15 -1.61 3.64
C LEU A 48 -6.36 -1.26 5.11
N LEU A 49 -6.03 -2.21 5.96
CA LEU A 49 -6.16 -2.10 7.41
C LEU A 49 -4.80 -1.91 8.06
N VAL A 50 -4.73 -1.04 9.05
CA VAL A 50 -3.62 -0.95 9.99
C VAL A 50 -4.15 -1.34 11.36
N ILE A 51 -3.65 -2.43 11.91
CA ILE A 51 -4.08 -3.02 13.19
C ILE A 51 -2.91 -2.98 14.16
N GLN A 52 -3.13 -2.41 15.32
CA GLN A 52 -2.14 -2.30 16.38
C GLN A 52 -2.82 -2.47 17.74
N ASP A 53 -2.27 -3.32 18.61
CA ASP A 53 -2.79 -3.57 19.96
C ASP A 53 -4.30 -3.89 20.02
N GLY A 54 -4.76 -4.72 19.09
CA GLY A 54 -6.16 -5.11 18.97
C GLY A 54 -7.10 -4.07 18.36
N GLU A 55 -6.58 -2.89 17.97
CA GLU A 55 -7.41 -1.81 17.44
C GLU A 55 -7.15 -1.54 15.95
N LEU A 56 -8.21 -1.24 15.20
CA LEU A 56 -8.13 -0.73 13.84
C LEU A 56 -7.72 0.74 13.89
N ARG A 57 -6.44 1.02 13.59
CA ARG A 57 -5.87 2.38 13.57
C ARG A 57 -6.16 3.11 12.28
N LEU A 58 -6.36 2.37 11.18
CA LEU A 58 -6.68 2.89 9.87
C LEU A 58 -7.50 1.87 9.10
N ILE A 59 -8.49 2.39 8.37
CA ILE A 59 -9.17 1.72 7.27
C ILE A 59 -9.04 2.64 6.07
N TYR A 60 -8.39 2.17 5.01
CA TYR A 60 -8.22 2.90 3.76
C TYR A 60 -8.86 2.13 2.62
N GLN A 61 -9.97 2.62 2.09
CA GLN A 61 -10.59 2.06 0.90
C GLN A 61 -9.81 2.50 -0.34
N LYS A 62 -9.38 1.51 -1.13
CA LYS A 62 -8.58 1.70 -2.34
C LYS A 62 -9.24 2.69 -3.32
N ILE A 63 -8.50 3.73 -3.72
CA ILE A 63 -8.98 4.80 -4.61
C ILE A 63 -8.90 4.37 -6.08
N HIS A 64 -7.74 3.85 -6.51
CA HIS A 64 -7.50 3.53 -7.91
C HIS A 64 -7.80 2.06 -8.18
N LEU A 65 -8.99 1.78 -8.73
CA LEU A 65 -9.38 0.44 -9.13
C LEU A 65 -8.62 0.01 -10.39
N TYR A 66 -8.29 -1.28 -10.46
CA TYR A 66 -7.52 -1.85 -11.57
C TYR A 66 -8.42 -2.13 -12.79
N ASP A 67 -8.75 -1.07 -13.50
CA ASP A 67 -9.45 -1.14 -14.79
C ASP A 67 -8.43 -1.00 -15.93
N ALA A 68 -7.58 -2.00 -16.05
CA ALA A 68 -6.48 -1.98 -17.01
C ALA A 68 -6.20 -3.37 -17.59
N PHE A 69 -5.63 -3.39 -18.78
CA PHE A 69 -5.38 -4.61 -19.56
C PHE A 69 -6.69 -5.37 -19.84
N ARG A 70 -6.98 -6.45 -19.13
CA ARG A 70 -8.25 -7.20 -19.22
C ARG A 70 -9.00 -7.22 -17.88
N GLY A 71 -8.47 -6.53 -16.87
CA GLY A 71 -9.11 -6.38 -15.57
C GLY A 71 -10.17 -5.27 -15.60
N LYS A 72 -11.26 -5.46 -14.90
CA LYS A 72 -12.30 -4.46 -14.66
C LYS A 72 -12.74 -4.56 -13.20
N GLU A 73 -11.87 -4.08 -12.30
CA GLU A 73 -12.09 -4.16 -10.85
C GLU A 73 -13.34 -3.37 -10.44
N SER A 74 -13.65 -2.27 -11.12
CA SER A 74 -14.84 -1.45 -10.85
C SER A 74 -16.17 -2.20 -11.02
N SER A 75 -16.17 -3.33 -11.74
CA SER A 75 -17.38 -4.15 -11.88
C SER A 75 -17.75 -4.94 -10.63
N TYR A 76 -16.83 -5.07 -9.66
CA TYR A 76 -17.04 -5.86 -8.45
C TYR A 76 -16.48 -5.22 -7.17
N ALA A 77 -15.71 -4.15 -7.29
CA ALA A 77 -15.22 -3.38 -6.16
C ALA A 77 -15.66 -1.91 -6.25
N ALA A 78 -15.94 -1.29 -5.12
CA ALA A 78 -16.26 0.13 -5.03
C ALA A 78 -14.99 0.95 -4.75
N PRO A 79 -14.75 2.09 -5.43
CA PRO A 79 -13.62 2.94 -5.15
C PRO A 79 -13.81 3.74 -3.86
N GLY A 80 -12.70 4.00 -3.15
CA GLY A 80 -12.62 5.02 -2.13
C GLY A 80 -12.50 6.43 -2.72
N ASP A 81 -12.72 7.43 -1.90
CA ASP A 81 -12.65 8.85 -2.26
C ASP A 81 -11.85 9.71 -1.26
N ILE A 82 -11.12 9.05 -0.35
CA ILE A 82 -10.35 9.71 0.72
C ILE A 82 -8.92 9.18 0.72
N LEU A 83 -7.93 10.09 0.63
CA LEU A 83 -6.53 9.74 0.83
C LEU A 83 -6.30 9.26 2.26
N PRO A 84 -5.54 8.17 2.46
CA PRO A 84 -5.21 7.72 3.80
C PRO A 84 -4.34 8.76 4.52
N PRO A 85 -4.56 9.01 5.81
CA PRO A 85 -3.66 9.84 6.60
C PRO A 85 -2.31 9.14 6.77
N VAL A 86 -1.26 9.93 6.98
CA VAL A 86 0.03 9.42 7.41
C VAL A 86 -0.03 9.10 8.90
N LEU A 87 0.34 7.87 9.28
CA LEU A 87 0.34 7.42 10.66
C LEU A 87 1.76 7.35 11.25
N GLN A 88 1.91 7.73 12.51
CA GLN A 88 3.14 7.46 13.25
C GLN A 88 3.16 6.00 13.71
N ILE A 89 4.15 5.22 13.25
CA ILE A 89 4.41 3.84 13.66
C ILE A 89 5.88 3.73 14.07
N GLY A 90 6.14 3.57 15.35
CA GLY A 90 7.50 3.64 15.87
C GLY A 90 8.14 5.00 15.53
N THR A 91 9.32 4.97 14.91
CA THR A 91 10.07 6.16 14.48
C THR A 91 9.68 6.68 13.09
N PHE A 92 8.84 5.94 12.34
CA PHE A 92 8.47 6.29 10.97
C PHE A 92 7.08 6.94 10.89
N LYS A 93 6.96 7.91 10.00
CA LYS A 93 5.68 8.41 9.50
C LYS A 93 5.32 7.59 8.25
N VAL A 94 4.27 6.78 8.34
CA VAL A 94 3.94 5.75 7.36
C VAL A 94 2.77 6.17 6.50
N GLY A 95 2.97 6.17 5.17
CA GLY A 95 1.93 6.32 4.16
C GLY A 95 1.58 4.96 3.55
N PHE A 96 0.33 4.78 3.14
CA PHE A 96 -0.24 3.50 2.73
C PHE A 96 -0.80 3.54 1.31
N LEU A 97 -0.61 2.44 0.58
CA LEU A 97 -1.09 2.26 -0.79
C LEU A 97 -1.58 0.82 -0.99
N THR A 98 -2.55 0.64 -1.87
CA THR A 98 -3.03 -0.69 -2.25
C THR A 98 -2.76 -0.96 -3.74
N CYS A 99 -1.85 -1.88 -4.02
CA CYS A 99 -1.62 -2.48 -5.34
C CYS A 99 -1.51 -1.42 -6.47
N TYR A 100 -2.56 -1.23 -7.25
CA TYR A 100 -2.60 -0.32 -8.42
C TYR A 100 -2.29 1.13 -8.07
N ASP A 101 -2.54 1.57 -6.82
CA ASP A 101 -2.21 2.93 -6.35
C ASP A 101 -0.74 3.30 -6.59
N VAL A 102 0.17 2.33 -6.55
CA VAL A 102 1.60 2.58 -6.76
C VAL A 102 1.93 3.14 -8.16
N ARG A 103 1.02 2.98 -9.14
CA ARG A 103 1.20 3.55 -10.48
C ARG A 103 0.96 5.06 -10.53
N PHE A 104 0.33 5.63 -9.54
CA PHE A 104 -0.04 7.04 -9.48
C PHE A 104 0.95 7.81 -8.59
N PRO A 105 1.95 8.50 -9.21
CA PRO A 105 2.97 9.25 -8.46
C PRO A 105 2.36 10.35 -7.59
N GLU A 106 1.21 10.88 -7.99
CA GLU A 106 0.48 11.93 -7.28
C GLU A 106 0.14 11.50 -5.86
N MET A 107 -0.34 10.25 -5.69
CA MET A 107 -0.70 9.73 -4.37
C MET A 107 0.52 9.63 -3.45
N THR A 108 1.62 9.07 -3.93
CA THR A 108 2.84 8.96 -3.12
C THR A 108 3.46 10.31 -2.83
N ARG A 109 3.40 11.26 -3.77
CA ARG A 109 3.82 12.64 -3.57
C ARG A 109 2.98 13.34 -2.50
N SER A 110 1.66 13.18 -2.51
CA SER A 110 0.77 13.72 -1.49
C SER A 110 1.11 13.19 -0.09
N LEU A 111 1.35 11.87 0.03
CA LEU A 111 1.75 11.25 1.30
C LEU A 111 3.12 11.75 1.77
N ALA A 112 4.09 11.89 0.86
CA ALA A 112 5.41 12.43 1.20
C ALA A 112 5.36 13.89 1.64
N CYS A 113 4.56 14.72 0.97
CA CYS A 113 4.30 16.11 1.37
C CYS A 113 3.58 16.21 2.72
N ALA A 114 2.73 15.22 3.05
CA ALA A 114 2.12 15.08 4.38
C ALA A 114 3.12 14.56 5.45
N GLY A 115 4.38 14.35 5.07
CA GLY A 115 5.47 14.01 5.97
C GLY A 115 5.82 12.53 6.03
N ALA A 116 5.30 11.67 5.15
CA ALA A 116 5.67 10.27 5.14
C ALA A 116 7.19 10.09 4.94
N THR A 117 7.77 9.16 5.71
CA THR A 117 9.16 8.74 5.63
C THR A 117 9.31 7.28 5.23
N LEU A 118 8.21 6.54 5.29
CA LEU A 118 8.06 5.16 4.85
C LEU A 118 6.74 5.03 4.10
N LEU A 119 6.76 4.38 2.95
CA LEU A 119 5.58 4.00 2.17
C LEU A 119 5.39 2.48 2.24
N VAL A 120 4.16 2.03 2.48
CA VAL A 120 3.81 0.61 2.50
C VAL A 120 2.79 0.34 1.41
N VAL A 121 3.09 -0.63 0.54
CA VAL A 121 2.23 -1.08 -0.55
C VAL A 121 1.84 -2.53 -0.32
N SER A 122 0.55 -2.79 -0.11
CA SER A 122 -0.03 -4.15 -0.08
C SER A 122 -0.62 -4.49 -1.43
N ALA A 123 -0.25 -5.61 -2.04
CA ALA A 123 -0.66 -5.95 -3.40
C ALA A 123 -0.89 -7.46 -3.61
N ALA A 124 -1.81 -7.79 -4.52
CA ALA A 124 -1.84 -9.02 -5.28
C ALA A 124 -1.48 -8.66 -6.74
N TRP A 125 -0.18 -8.43 -7.00
CA TRP A 125 0.28 -7.93 -8.31
C TRP A 125 0.22 -9.04 -9.35
N VAL A 126 -0.75 -8.94 -10.26
CA VAL A 126 -1.08 -10.00 -11.21
C VAL A 126 0.04 -10.21 -12.21
N LYS A 127 0.37 -11.49 -12.50
CA LYS A 127 1.32 -11.91 -13.55
C LYS A 127 0.86 -11.45 -14.93
N GLY A 128 1.82 -11.29 -15.83
CA GLY A 128 1.61 -10.92 -17.23
C GLY A 128 2.89 -10.35 -17.85
N ALA A 129 2.83 -9.99 -19.10
CA ALA A 129 3.98 -9.44 -19.80
C ALA A 129 4.50 -8.18 -19.10
N LEU A 130 5.79 -8.16 -18.78
CA LEU A 130 6.52 -7.05 -18.13
C LEU A 130 6.01 -6.68 -16.72
N LYS A 131 5.17 -7.50 -16.09
CA LYS A 131 4.55 -7.16 -14.79
C LYS A 131 5.57 -7.11 -13.66
N GLU A 132 6.54 -8.01 -13.65
CA GLU A 132 7.63 -8.04 -12.67
C GLU A 132 8.50 -6.78 -12.81
N MET A 133 8.86 -6.42 -14.04
CA MET A 133 9.64 -5.21 -14.32
C MET A 133 8.86 -3.94 -13.91
N GLN A 134 7.56 -3.88 -14.19
CA GLN A 134 6.73 -2.73 -13.82
C GLN A 134 6.56 -2.62 -12.29
N TRP A 135 6.47 -3.75 -11.58
CA TRP A 135 6.45 -3.78 -10.12
C TRP A 135 7.74 -3.19 -9.56
N ASP A 136 8.88 -3.68 -10.01
CA ASP A 136 10.20 -3.19 -9.59
C ASP A 136 10.36 -1.68 -9.87
N LEU A 137 10.08 -1.28 -11.10
CA LEU A 137 10.21 0.12 -11.54
C LEU A 137 9.34 1.07 -10.69
N CYS A 138 8.06 0.72 -10.48
CA CYS A 138 7.14 1.54 -9.70
C CYS A 138 7.64 1.71 -8.26
N LEU A 139 7.99 0.62 -7.57
CA LEU A 139 8.42 0.71 -6.17
C LEU A 139 9.68 1.55 -6.03
N ARG A 140 10.68 1.33 -6.88
CA ARG A 140 11.94 2.08 -6.85
C ARG A 140 11.75 3.56 -7.18
N ALA A 141 10.93 3.86 -8.19
CA ALA A 141 10.62 5.23 -8.56
C ALA A 141 9.92 5.97 -7.40
N ARG A 142 8.90 5.36 -6.78
CA ARG A 142 8.17 5.98 -5.65
C ARG A 142 9.06 6.22 -4.44
N ALA A 143 10.01 5.33 -4.14
CA ALA A 143 10.98 5.54 -3.08
C ALA A 143 11.90 6.73 -3.39
N LEU A 144 12.53 6.72 -4.58
CA LEU A 144 13.54 7.70 -4.99
C LEU A 144 12.95 9.11 -5.14
N GLU A 145 11.87 9.27 -5.87
CA GLU A 145 11.25 10.58 -6.16
C GLU A 145 10.67 11.28 -4.91
N ASN A 146 10.44 10.51 -3.83
CA ASN A 146 9.91 11.01 -2.57
C ASN A 146 10.92 10.94 -1.41
N THR A 147 12.12 10.39 -1.66
CA THR A 147 13.16 10.17 -0.64
C THR A 147 12.60 9.53 0.64
N CYS A 148 11.83 8.45 0.44
CA CYS A 148 11.22 7.64 1.49
C CYS A 148 11.69 6.19 1.35
N TYR A 149 11.74 5.44 2.47
CA TYR A 149 11.70 3.98 2.34
C TYR A 149 10.40 3.54 1.68
N LEU A 150 10.44 2.41 0.99
CA LEU A 150 9.24 1.77 0.50
C LEU A 150 9.30 0.26 0.75
N ILE A 151 8.24 -0.28 1.36
CA ILE A 151 7.99 -1.71 1.52
C ILE A 151 6.87 -2.08 0.56
N GLY A 152 7.17 -2.88 -0.45
CA GLY A 152 6.16 -3.45 -1.36
C GLY A 152 5.98 -4.94 -1.04
N VAL A 153 4.80 -5.30 -0.55
CA VAL A 153 4.43 -6.69 -0.28
C VAL A 153 3.44 -7.14 -1.34
N SER A 154 3.82 -8.16 -2.10
CA SER A 154 2.94 -8.78 -3.11
C SER A 154 2.69 -10.23 -2.77
N GLU A 155 1.44 -10.64 -2.85
CA GLU A 155 1.04 -12.04 -2.78
C GLU A 155 1.88 -12.86 -3.76
N CYS A 156 2.33 -14.04 -3.33
CA CYS A 156 2.97 -15.05 -4.17
C CYS A 156 1.96 -16.16 -4.50
N GLY A 157 2.01 -16.65 -5.73
CA GLY A 157 1.09 -17.69 -6.17
C GLY A 157 1.05 -17.86 -7.69
N PRO A 158 0.20 -18.73 -8.19
CA PRO A 158 0.15 -19.02 -9.64
C PRO A 158 -0.26 -17.80 -10.47
N ALA A 159 -1.08 -16.89 -9.94
CA ALA A 159 -1.60 -15.72 -10.64
C ALA A 159 -0.88 -14.41 -10.29
N THR A 160 -0.02 -14.39 -9.29
CA THR A 160 0.63 -13.19 -8.75
C THR A 160 2.15 -13.30 -8.78
N VAL A 161 2.84 -12.15 -8.84
CA VAL A 161 4.29 -12.13 -9.09
C VAL A 161 5.15 -12.44 -7.86
N GLY A 162 4.62 -12.33 -6.63
CA GLY A 162 5.47 -12.34 -5.45
C GLY A 162 6.43 -11.16 -5.46
N SER A 163 7.73 -11.44 -5.33
CA SER A 163 8.80 -10.43 -5.43
C SER A 163 8.62 -9.23 -4.48
N SER A 164 8.12 -9.51 -3.26
CA SER A 164 8.06 -8.51 -2.19
C SER A 164 9.45 -7.93 -1.92
N LYS A 165 9.54 -6.64 -1.70
CA LYS A 165 10.85 -6.00 -1.52
C LYS A 165 10.80 -4.77 -0.64
N VAL A 166 11.98 -4.41 -0.15
CA VAL A 166 12.24 -3.17 0.57
C VAL A 166 13.19 -2.32 -0.27
N VAL A 167 12.81 -1.08 -0.49
CA VAL A 167 13.58 -0.09 -1.25
C VAL A 167 13.96 1.05 -0.31
N ASP A 168 15.22 1.48 -0.37
CA ASP A 168 15.72 2.60 0.42
C ASP A 168 15.35 3.96 -0.20
N PRO A 169 15.53 5.08 0.53
CA PRO A 169 15.19 6.41 0.03
C PRO A 169 15.95 6.87 -1.23
N MET A 170 17.00 6.16 -1.63
CA MET A 170 17.76 6.42 -2.86
C MET A 170 17.36 5.47 -4.02
N GLY A 171 16.25 4.71 -3.87
CA GLY A 171 15.74 3.81 -4.90
C GLY A 171 16.50 2.49 -5.03
N VAL A 172 17.34 2.14 -4.04
CA VAL A 172 18.08 0.88 -4.02
C VAL A 172 17.26 -0.21 -3.35
N VAL A 173 17.12 -1.36 -3.99
CA VAL A 173 16.52 -2.56 -3.38
C VAL A 173 17.50 -3.09 -2.35
N ILE A 174 17.15 -3.03 -1.07
CA ILE A 174 17.99 -3.49 0.04
C ILE A 174 17.67 -4.91 0.50
N ALA A 175 16.45 -5.39 0.19
CA ALA A 175 16.04 -6.77 0.42
C ALA A 175 14.89 -7.14 -0.51
N GLN A 176 14.80 -8.41 -0.91
CA GLN A 176 13.75 -8.90 -1.82
C GLN A 176 13.49 -10.39 -1.58
N CYS A 177 12.20 -10.77 -1.62
CA CYS A 177 11.75 -12.16 -1.71
C CYS A 177 11.79 -12.67 -3.16
N GLY A 178 11.78 -13.98 -3.32
CA GLY A 178 11.53 -14.65 -4.59
C GLY A 178 10.04 -14.69 -4.98
N ILE A 179 9.68 -15.74 -5.69
CA ILE A 179 8.30 -16.00 -6.15
C ILE A 179 7.53 -16.91 -5.20
N ASP A 180 8.22 -17.53 -4.25
CA ASP A 180 7.66 -18.47 -3.28
C ASP A 180 7.32 -17.76 -1.96
N GLU A 181 6.55 -18.44 -1.12
CA GLU A 181 6.19 -17.97 0.21
C GLU A 181 7.44 -17.82 1.09
N GLN A 182 7.65 -16.65 1.63
CA GLN A 182 8.83 -16.30 2.41
C GLN A 182 8.53 -15.21 3.43
N LEU A 183 9.15 -15.29 4.60
CA LEU A 183 9.23 -14.21 5.57
C LEU A 183 10.52 -13.41 5.34
N LEU A 184 10.37 -12.13 5.04
CA LEU A 184 11.49 -11.18 4.89
C LEU A 184 11.53 -10.25 6.10
N MET A 185 12.67 -10.24 6.82
CA MET A 185 12.92 -9.36 7.95
C MET A 185 14.00 -8.35 7.59
N VAL A 186 13.75 -7.07 7.81
CA VAL A 186 14.68 -5.98 7.46
C VAL A 186 14.62 -4.90 8.54
N ASP A 187 15.79 -4.51 9.02
CA ASP A 187 15.92 -3.34 9.88
C ASP A 187 16.03 -2.05 9.03
N LEU A 188 15.25 -1.04 9.40
CA LEU A 188 15.25 0.25 8.73
C LEU A 188 15.84 1.33 9.65
N ASP A 189 16.81 2.08 9.12
CA ASP A 189 17.41 3.21 9.82
C ASP A 189 16.70 4.53 9.46
N PRO A 190 15.97 5.18 10.39
CA PRO A 190 15.30 6.45 10.12
C PRO A 190 16.27 7.57 9.74
N CYS A 191 17.52 7.55 10.23
CA CYS A 191 18.53 8.55 9.90
C CYS A 191 18.88 8.55 8.42
N LYS A 192 18.73 7.41 7.73
CA LYS A 192 18.97 7.32 6.29
C LYS A 192 18.00 8.18 5.48
N VAL A 193 16.74 8.32 5.92
CA VAL A 193 15.76 9.22 5.27
C VAL A 193 16.25 10.67 5.33
N GLU A 194 16.67 11.12 6.52
CA GLU A 194 17.16 12.48 6.71
C GLU A 194 18.44 12.75 5.89
N ALA A 195 19.38 11.80 5.91
CA ALA A 195 20.60 11.89 5.14
C ALA A 195 20.30 11.97 3.62
N SER A 196 19.38 11.14 3.13
CA SER A 196 18.95 11.15 1.73
C SER A 196 18.28 12.46 1.34
N ARG A 197 17.40 13.00 2.19
CA ARG A 197 16.73 14.31 1.94
C ARG A 197 17.70 15.48 1.93
N ARG A 198 18.74 15.46 2.77
CA ARG A 198 19.82 16.47 2.72
C ARG A 198 20.64 16.38 1.43
N ALA A 199 20.93 15.15 0.97
CA ALA A 199 21.72 14.94 -0.25
C ALA A 199 20.91 15.18 -1.53
N LEU A 200 19.62 14.85 -1.51
CA LEU A 200 18.68 14.94 -2.64
C LEU A 200 17.38 15.60 -2.17
N PRO A 201 17.31 16.93 -2.04
CA PRO A 201 16.18 17.66 -1.46
C PRO A 201 15.01 17.83 -2.46
N VAL A 202 14.54 16.75 -3.07
CA VAL A 202 13.51 16.78 -4.13
C VAL A 202 12.17 17.34 -3.66
N LEU A 203 11.82 17.16 -2.37
CA LEU A 203 10.58 17.70 -1.82
C LEU A 203 10.66 19.22 -1.63
N GLU A 204 11.81 19.74 -1.24
CA GLU A 204 12.07 21.18 -1.06
C GLU A 204 12.21 21.89 -2.42
N ASN A 205 12.86 21.25 -3.39
CA ASN A 205 13.06 21.77 -4.73
C ASN A 205 11.79 21.68 -5.61
N ASN A 206 10.74 21.01 -5.11
CA ASN A 206 9.50 20.87 -5.85
C ASN A 206 8.81 22.23 -6.01
N ARG A 207 8.44 22.56 -7.26
CA ARG A 207 7.76 23.83 -7.63
C ARG A 207 6.27 23.65 -7.88
N PHE A 208 5.76 22.43 -7.76
CA PHE A 208 4.34 22.15 -7.89
C PHE A 208 3.68 22.08 -6.51
N ALA A 209 2.44 22.53 -6.41
CA ALA A 209 1.64 22.29 -5.23
C ALA A 209 1.46 20.78 -5.00
N PRO A 210 1.31 20.31 -3.75
CA PRO A 210 0.98 18.92 -3.50
C PRO A 210 -0.28 18.51 -4.28
N PRO A 211 -0.28 17.34 -4.93
CA PRO A 211 -1.47 16.88 -5.63
C PRO A 211 -2.67 16.74 -4.68
N VAL A 212 -3.84 17.09 -5.15
CA VAL A 212 -5.10 17.00 -4.41
C VAL A 212 -6.00 15.96 -5.08
N LEU A 213 -6.54 15.05 -4.27
CA LEU A 213 -7.50 14.06 -4.77
C LEU A 213 -8.77 14.76 -5.28
N GLN A 214 -9.12 14.49 -6.53
CA GLN A 214 -10.36 14.94 -7.12
C GLN A 214 -11.46 13.91 -6.87
N LYS A 215 -12.63 14.36 -6.42
CA LYS A 215 -13.81 13.48 -6.35
C LYS A 215 -14.25 13.14 -7.77
N LEU A 216 -14.35 11.86 -8.06
CA LEU A 216 -14.94 11.44 -9.34
C LEU A 216 -16.43 11.79 -9.35
N PRO A 217 -16.99 12.18 -10.52
CA PRO A 217 -18.43 12.29 -10.67
C PRO A 217 -19.08 10.96 -10.26
N GLN A 218 -20.13 11.01 -9.47
CA GLN A 218 -20.93 9.83 -9.17
C GLN A 218 -21.45 9.27 -10.51
N GLN A 219 -21.01 8.06 -10.86
CA GLN A 219 -21.51 7.32 -12.04
C GLN A 219 -22.78 6.57 -11.68
#